data_4fc13991672cf3fd77d8b27906970d48
#
_entry.id   4fc13991672cf3fd77d8b27906970d48
#
_cell.length_a   1.000
_cell.length_b   1.000
_cell.length_c   1.000
_cell.angle_alpha   90.00
_cell.angle_beta   90.00
_cell.angle_gamma   90.00
#
_symmetry.space_group_name_H-M   'P 1'
#
loop_
_entity.id
_entity.type
_entity.pdbx_description
1 polymer ?
#
loop_
_entity_poly.entity_id
_entity_poly.type
_entity_poly.pdbx_seq_one_letter_code
_entity_poly.pdbx_strand_id
1 'polypeptide(L)'
;LAAQDKYARAEAAVRCGCDLVLELPAPWSCSGAEFFAGAGVSVASDFAAACGADGVLCFGSESGDIGSLVELARLLDSPEYLDRLAAGRAEKSDRTESDIRLRDRVLRELYGASLPEGANNILGVEYIRALRRIGGTLTPVTVRREGDETATRSRSALRTEDMRGLSELCPSEMTELLTDRPDTGRLYPLAFDRFSRDEPITDIDGLSADLYYRIRDRISVCRDTDELVAAVTTKKYTSARVRRVILHALLGARKDMLSAYTAFTVVLAAGERGKALLASARRSDTPFRVLSSTGGDADDVP
;
A
#
# COMPACT_ATOMS: atom_id res chain seq x y z
N LEU A 1 -6.35 -2.50 8.08
CA LEU A 1 -6.36 -3.95 7.91
C LEU A 1 -7.51 -4.36 6.99
N ALA A 2 -7.32 -5.44 6.23
CA ALA A 2 -8.35 -5.98 5.36
C ALA A 2 -9.56 -6.47 6.19
N ALA A 3 -10.76 -6.24 5.68
CA ALA A 3 -11.99 -6.62 6.37
C ALA A 3 -12.39 -8.08 6.13
N GLN A 4 -11.72 -8.73 5.15
CA GLN A 4 -11.96 -10.12 4.77
C GLN A 4 -10.67 -10.83 4.37
N ASP A 5 -10.71 -12.15 4.31
CA ASP A 5 -9.67 -12.99 3.76
C ASP A 5 -9.29 -12.59 2.33
N LYS A 6 -8.01 -12.77 1.98
CA LYS A 6 -7.50 -12.36 0.67
C LYS A 6 -8.06 -13.20 -0.49
N TYR A 7 -8.31 -14.48 -0.26
CA TYR A 7 -8.83 -15.37 -1.30
C TYR A 7 -10.31 -15.11 -1.57
N ALA A 8 -11.12 -14.87 -0.52
CA ALA A 8 -12.51 -14.47 -0.67
C ALA A 8 -12.64 -13.17 -1.46
N ARG A 9 -11.78 -12.17 -1.18
CA ARG A 9 -11.75 -10.91 -1.94
C ARG A 9 -11.32 -11.11 -3.39
N ALA A 10 -10.38 -12.02 -3.64
CA ALA A 10 -9.89 -12.31 -4.99
C ALA A 10 -10.96 -13.04 -5.81
N GLU A 11 -11.64 -14.01 -5.21
CA GLU A 11 -12.77 -14.71 -5.83
C GLU A 11 -13.91 -13.75 -6.17
N ALA A 12 -14.27 -12.85 -5.24
CA ALA A 12 -15.27 -11.82 -5.49
C ALA A 12 -14.88 -10.92 -6.67
N ALA A 13 -13.61 -10.51 -6.75
CA ALA A 13 -13.12 -9.69 -7.86
C ALA A 13 -13.25 -10.41 -9.21
N VAL A 14 -12.94 -11.71 -9.26
CA VAL A 14 -13.10 -12.51 -10.49
C VAL A 14 -14.59 -12.63 -10.86
N ARG A 15 -15.49 -12.86 -9.90
CA ARG A 15 -16.94 -12.88 -10.16
C ARG A 15 -17.47 -11.52 -10.62
N CYS A 16 -16.86 -10.42 -10.17
CA CYS A 16 -17.17 -9.06 -10.63
C CYS A 16 -16.54 -8.69 -11.99
N GLY A 17 -15.86 -9.63 -12.67
CA GLY A 17 -15.34 -9.44 -14.01
C GLY A 17 -13.83 -9.23 -14.13
N CYS A 18 -13.05 -9.35 -13.06
CA CYS A 18 -11.61 -9.39 -13.17
C CYS A 18 -11.16 -10.74 -13.75
N ASP A 19 -10.26 -10.73 -14.72
CA ASP A 19 -9.75 -11.96 -15.32
C ASP A 19 -8.67 -12.62 -14.43
N LEU A 20 -7.90 -11.84 -13.68
CA LEU A 20 -6.79 -12.30 -12.85
C LEU A 20 -6.62 -11.40 -11.63
N VAL A 21 -6.39 -11.99 -10.47
CA VAL A 21 -6.04 -11.28 -9.24
C VAL A 21 -4.68 -11.75 -8.75
N LEU A 22 -3.75 -10.82 -8.70
CA LEU A 22 -2.39 -11.03 -8.23
C LEU A 22 -2.21 -10.41 -6.84
N GLU A 23 -1.43 -11.07 -6.00
CA GLU A 23 -1.06 -10.55 -4.69
C GLU A 23 0.02 -9.48 -4.81
N LEU A 24 -0.16 -8.37 -4.14
CA LEU A 24 0.97 -7.53 -3.78
C LEU A 24 1.55 -8.07 -2.45
N PRO A 25 2.74 -8.70 -2.47
CA PRO A 25 3.27 -9.36 -1.29
C PRO A 25 3.49 -8.42 -0.11
N ALA A 26 3.48 -8.97 1.11
CA ALA A 26 4.04 -8.27 2.25
C ALA A 26 5.59 -8.24 2.12
N PRO A 27 6.28 -7.19 2.57
CA PRO A 27 5.75 -6.04 3.35
C PRO A 27 5.22 -4.87 2.50
N TRP A 28 5.34 -4.89 1.17
CA TRP A 28 4.94 -3.76 0.30
C TRP A 28 3.45 -3.45 0.41
N SER A 29 2.59 -4.47 0.51
CA SER A 29 1.13 -4.29 0.65
C SER A 29 0.70 -3.54 1.91
N CYS A 30 1.53 -3.47 2.94
CA CYS A 30 1.28 -2.70 4.16
C CYS A 30 2.20 -1.48 4.33
N SER A 31 2.89 -1.07 3.27
CA SER A 31 3.86 0.04 3.29
C SER A 31 3.22 1.40 3.02
N GLY A 32 4.05 2.45 3.01
CA GLY A 32 3.65 3.79 2.59
C GLY A 32 3.34 3.86 1.10
N ALA A 33 2.63 4.91 0.67
CA ALA A 33 2.18 5.05 -0.71
C ALA A 33 3.30 4.88 -1.75
N GLU A 34 4.49 5.39 -1.48
CA GLU A 34 5.66 5.29 -2.38
C GLU A 34 6.08 3.83 -2.61
N PHE A 35 6.28 3.05 -1.55
CA PHE A 35 6.69 1.64 -1.66
C PHE A 35 5.57 0.74 -2.14
N PHE A 36 4.34 1.00 -1.68
CA PHE A 36 3.15 0.30 -2.16
C PHE A 36 2.97 0.49 -3.67
N ALA A 37 3.04 1.74 -4.14
CA ALA A 37 2.91 2.07 -5.55
C ALA A 37 4.07 1.49 -6.37
N GLY A 38 5.31 1.63 -5.88
CA GLY A 38 6.50 1.10 -6.54
C GLY A 38 6.39 -0.39 -6.80
N ALA A 39 6.08 -1.18 -5.78
CA ALA A 39 5.95 -2.62 -5.91
C ALA A 39 4.73 -3.01 -6.76
N GLY A 40 3.57 -2.35 -6.59
CA GLY A 40 2.37 -2.64 -7.39
C GLY A 40 2.56 -2.36 -8.87
N VAL A 41 3.20 -1.26 -9.20
CA VAL A 41 3.52 -0.89 -10.59
C VAL A 41 4.58 -1.82 -11.18
N SER A 42 5.60 -2.23 -10.40
CA SER A 42 6.59 -3.22 -10.85
C SER A 42 5.91 -4.54 -11.20
N VAL A 43 5.08 -5.09 -10.29
CA VAL A 43 4.32 -6.33 -10.56
C VAL A 43 3.47 -6.21 -11.83
N ALA A 44 2.75 -5.10 -11.99
CA ALA A 44 1.88 -4.91 -13.16
C ALA A 44 2.69 -4.78 -14.46
N SER A 45 3.80 -4.02 -14.44
CA SER A 45 4.67 -3.82 -15.61
C SER A 45 5.39 -5.09 -16.00
N ASP A 46 5.94 -5.83 -15.03
CA ASP A 46 6.66 -7.07 -15.28
C ASP A 46 5.73 -8.17 -15.79
N PHE A 47 4.50 -8.22 -15.26
CA PHE A 47 3.48 -9.15 -15.74
C PHE A 47 3.02 -8.82 -17.16
N ALA A 48 2.79 -7.54 -17.48
CA ALA A 48 2.45 -7.10 -18.84
C ALA A 48 3.58 -7.44 -19.83
N ALA A 49 4.82 -7.16 -19.46
CA ALA A 49 5.98 -7.51 -20.26
C ALA A 49 6.11 -9.03 -20.48
N ALA A 50 5.89 -9.82 -19.42
CA ALA A 50 5.89 -11.29 -19.51
C ALA A 50 4.79 -11.82 -20.44
N CYS A 51 3.67 -11.11 -20.56
CA CYS A 51 2.60 -11.44 -21.50
C CYS A 51 2.86 -10.90 -22.94
N GLY A 52 3.89 -10.09 -23.15
CA GLY A 52 4.16 -9.41 -24.41
C GLY A 52 3.04 -8.43 -24.79
N ALA A 53 2.43 -7.78 -23.81
CA ALA A 53 1.26 -6.94 -23.96
C ALA A 53 1.54 -5.48 -23.55
N ASP A 54 1.02 -4.54 -24.34
CA ASP A 54 0.85 -3.17 -23.89
C ASP A 54 -0.27 -3.12 -22.87
N GLY A 55 -0.10 -2.30 -21.83
CA GLY A 55 -1.05 -2.25 -20.74
C GLY A 55 -1.45 -0.83 -20.32
N VAL A 56 -2.56 -0.76 -19.62
CA VAL A 56 -3.06 0.46 -18.99
C VAL A 56 -3.05 0.27 -17.48
N LEU A 57 -2.43 1.21 -16.76
CA LEU A 57 -2.52 1.29 -15.31
C LEU A 57 -3.71 2.18 -14.94
N CYS A 58 -4.86 1.56 -14.67
CA CYS A 58 -6.06 2.27 -14.26
C CYS A 58 -6.17 2.37 -12.74
N PHE A 59 -6.45 3.56 -12.22
CA PHE A 59 -6.66 3.80 -10.79
C PHE A 59 -7.73 4.89 -10.56
N GLY A 60 -8.37 4.84 -9.40
CA GLY A 60 -9.31 5.89 -8.99
C GLY A 60 -8.59 7.10 -8.40
N SER A 61 -9.09 8.30 -8.67
CA SER A 61 -8.63 9.54 -8.02
C SER A 61 -9.80 10.45 -7.65
N GLU A 62 -9.61 11.33 -6.69
CA GLU A 62 -10.62 12.33 -6.33
C GLU A 62 -10.76 13.40 -7.41
N SER A 63 -9.66 13.78 -8.05
CA SER A 63 -9.67 14.80 -9.11
C SER A 63 -10.23 14.31 -10.43
N GLY A 64 -9.97 13.06 -10.82
CA GLY A 64 -10.24 12.54 -12.15
C GLY A 64 -9.40 13.18 -13.27
N ASP A 65 -8.39 13.97 -12.90
CA ASP A 65 -7.52 14.71 -13.84
C ASP A 65 -6.13 14.09 -13.91
N ILE A 66 -5.93 13.24 -14.91
CA ILE A 66 -4.65 12.57 -15.13
C ILE A 66 -3.53 13.57 -15.47
N GLY A 67 -3.84 14.66 -16.19
CA GLY A 67 -2.85 15.66 -16.58
C GLY A 67 -2.22 16.34 -15.38
N SER A 68 -3.04 16.81 -14.44
CA SER A 68 -2.56 17.42 -13.18
C SER A 68 -1.75 16.42 -12.34
N LEU A 69 -2.15 15.15 -12.27
CA LEU A 69 -1.41 14.13 -11.51
C LEU A 69 -0.04 13.82 -12.17
N VAL A 70 0.02 13.75 -13.50
CA VAL A 70 1.28 13.57 -14.26
C VAL A 70 2.24 14.74 -14.05
N GLU A 71 1.72 15.96 -14.14
CA GLU A 71 2.54 17.16 -13.95
C GLU A 71 3.09 17.22 -12.52
N LEU A 72 2.26 16.95 -11.51
CA LEU A 72 2.71 16.92 -10.13
C LEU A 72 3.77 15.83 -9.90
N ALA A 73 3.59 14.64 -10.48
CA ALA A 73 4.59 13.57 -10.41
C ALA A 73 5.93 14.02 -11.02
N ARG A 74 5.89 14.75 -12.13
CA ARG A 74 7.09 15.33 -12.77
C ARG A 74 7.80 16.33 -11.86
N LEU A 75 7.06 17.24 -11.24
CA LEU A 75 7.61 18.23 -10.31
C LEU A 75 8.28 17.59 -9.11
N LEU A 76 7.64 16.58 -8.52
CA LEU A 76 8.15 15.87 -7.33
C LEU A 76 9.39 15.01 -7.61
N ASP A 77 9.66 14.68 -8.88
CA ASP A 77 10.86 13.93 -9.31
C ASP A 77 11.91 14.84 -9.95
N SER A 78 11.70 16.17 -9.98
CA SER A 78 12.70 17.10 -10.53
C SER A 78 13.93 17.19 -9.63
N PRO A 79 15.14 17.33 -10.21
CA PRO A 79 16.36 17.51 -9.42
C PRO A 79 16.28 18.68 -8.44
N GLU A 80 15.76 19.82 -8.88
CA GLU A 80 15.62 21.02 -8.06
C GLU A 80 14.76 20.78 -6.80
N TYR A 81 13.64 20.05 -6.97
CA TYR A 81 12.79 19.70 -5.83
C TYR A 81 13.51 18.75 -4.87
N LEU A 82 14.17 17.73 -5.40
CA LEU A 82 14.87 16.71 -4.58
C LEU A 82 16.02 17.33 -3.79
N ASP A 83 16.82 18.21 -4.44
CA ASP A 83 17.93 18.91 -3.79
C ASP A 83 17.43 19.88 -2.71
N ARG A 84 16.39 20.66 -3.01
CA ARG A 84 15.81 21.58 -2.03
C ARG A 84 15.16 20.85 -0.85
N LEU A 85 14.53 19.70 -1.12
CA LEU A 85 13.96 18.85 -0.07
C LEU A 85 15.05 18.24 0.82
N ALA A 86 16.15 17.77 0.24
CA ALA A 86 17.30 17.25 0.97
C ALA A 86 17.94 18.33 1.86
N ALA A 87 18.13 19.54 1.33
CA ALA A 87 18.61 20.70 2.09
C ALA A 87 17.66 21.01 3.26
N GLY A 88 16.35 21.10 3.01
CA GLY A 88 15.36 21.33 4.06
C GLY A 88 15.32 20.27 5.15
N ARG A 89 15.62 19.02 4.82
CA ARG A 89 15.77 17.94 5.80
C ARG A 89 17.04 18.08 6.64
N ALA A 90 18.15 18.53 6.03
CA ALA A 90 19.42 18.77 6.73
C ALA A 90 19.37 20.01 7.65
N GLU A 91 18.70 21.08 7.21
CA GLU A 91 18.50 22.30 7.97
C GLU A 91 17.56 22.14 9.17
N LYS A 92 16.86 21.00 9.28
CA LYS A 92 15.82 20.72 10.29
C LYS A 92 16.40 20.68 11.70
N SER A 93 16.68 21.86 12.27
CA SER A 93 16.95 22.05 13.71
C SER A 93 15.64 22.02 14.53
N ASP A 94 14.51 22.35 13.92
CA ASP A 94 13.19 22.34 14.54
C ASP A 94 12.47 21.00 14.30
N ARG A 95 12.30 20.23 15.35
CA ARG A 95 11.64 18.91 15.36
C ARG A 95 10.12 18.97 15.13
N THR A 96 9.54 20.15 14.89
CA THR A 96 8.09 20.37 14.85
C THR A 96 7.48 20.21 13.47
N GLU A 97 8.20 20.48 12.39
CA GLU A 97 7.69 20.35 11.04
C GLU A 97 7.67 18.88 10.58
N SER A 98 6.49 18.39 10.17
CA SER A 98 6.38 17.04 9.57
C SER A 98 6.99 16.99 8.17
N ASP A 99 7.43 15.80 7.72
CA ASP A 99 7.98 15.62 6.37
C ASP A 99 6.97 15.99 5.26
N ILE A 100 5.68 15.78 5.51
CA ILE A 100 4.61 16.18 4.57
C ILE A 100 4.55 17.70 4.42
N ARG A 101 4.64 18.43 5.52
CA ARG A 101 4.64 19.91 5.47
C ARG A 101 5.88 20.46 4.78
N LEU A 102 7.04 19.88 5.04
CA LEU A 102 8.28 20.24 4.35
C LEU A 102 8.15 20.00 2.84
N ARG A 103 7.64 18.85 2.42
CA ARG A 103 7.40 18.52 1.01
C ARG A 103 6.45 19.53 0.34
N ASP A 104 5.35 19.86 0.99
CA ASP A 104 4.37 20.82 0.47
C ASP A 104 4.94 22.23 0.40
N ARG A 105 5.69 22.68 1.42
CA ARG A 105 6.37 23.96 1.43
C ARG A 105 7.38 24.10 0.28
N VAL A 106 8.25 23.11 0.10
CA VAL A 106 9.25 23.12 -0.99
C VAL A 106 8.57 23.16 -2.36
N LEU A 107 7.48 22.41 -2.54
CA LEU A 107 6.72 22.40 -3.79
C LEU A 107 6.11 23.78 -4.09
N ARG A 108 5.57 24.45 -3.07
CA ARG A 108 5.03 25.82 -3.20
C ARG A 108 6.12 26.85 -3.49
N GLU A 109 7.25 26.76 -2.79
CA GLU A 109 8.39 27.66 -2.98
C GLU A 109 8.95 27.61 -4.42
N LEU A 110 9.08 26.41 -4.98
CA LEU A 110 9.69 26.24 -6.30
C LEU A 110 8.71 26.43 -7.46
N TYR A 111 7.47 25.98 -7.31
CA TYR A 111 6.54 25.85 -8.45
C TYR A 111 5.18 26.49 -8.22
N GLY A 112 4.90 27.06 -7.06
CA GLY A 112 3.56 27.53 -6.72
C GLY A 112 2.51 26.43 -6.62
N ALA A 113 2.91 25.15 -6.65
CA ALA A 113 2.04 23.98 -6.58
C ALA A 113 1.93 23.47 -5.13
N SER A 114 0.91 22.64 -4.87
CA SER A 114 0.69 22.01 -3.58
C SER A 114 0.59 20.49 -3.73
N LEU A 115 0.88 19.77 -2.66
CA LEU A 115 0.58 18.34 -2.62
C LEU A 115 -0.94 18.12 -2.80
N PRO A 116 -1.34 17.02 -3.46
CA PRO A 116 -2.73 16.80 -3.76
C PRO A 116 -3.49 16.44 -2.48
N GLU A 117 -4.72 16.91 -2.38
CA GLU A 117 -5.66 16.46 -1.38
C GLU A 117 -6.29 15.13 -1.79
N GLY A 118 -6.66 14.31 -0.80
CA GLY A 118 -7.24 12.99 -1.04
C GLY A 118 -6.21 11.86 -1.12
N ALA A 119 -6.55 10.75 -0.49
CA ALA A 119 -5.65 9.61 -0.39
C ALA A 119 -5.40 8.94 -1.76
N ASN A 120 -6.41 8.95 -2.65
CA ASN A 120 -6.28 8.33 -3.96
C ASN A 120 -5.50 9.23 -4.93
N ASN A 121 -5.63 10.55 -4.84
CA ASN A 121 -4.78 11.49 -5.59
C ASN A 121 -3.30 11.30 -5.21
N ILE A 122 -3.01 11.20 -3.90
CA ILE A 122 -1.64 10.94 -3.41
C ILE A 122 -1.12 9.62 -3.97
N LEU A 123 -1.92 8.57 -3.91
CA LEU A 123 -1.54 7.25 -4.42
C LEU A 123 -1.38 7.26 -5.95
N GLY A 124 -2.27 7.97 -6.68
CA GLY A 124 -2.19 8.14 -8.12
C GLY A 124 -0.87 8.81 -8.57
N VAL A 125 -0.46 9.86 -7.87
CA VAL A 125 0.84 10.51 -8.11
C VAL A 125 1.99 9.52 -7.87
N GLU A 126 1.96 8.72 -6.79
CA GLU A 126 3.03 7.75 -6.54
C GLU A 126 3.04 6.61 -7.56
N TYR A 127 1.89 6.18 -8.13
CA TYR A 127 1.85 5.24 -9.25
C TYR A 127 2.54 5.81 -10.50
N ILE A 128 2.27 7.07 -10.85
CA ILE A 128 2.87 7.73 -12.00
C ILE A 128 4.38 7.90 -11.80
N ARG A 129 4.81 8.30 -10.59
CA ARG A 129 6.23 8.40 -10.22
C ARG A 129 6.93 7.05 -10.33
N ALA A 130 6.29 5.97 -9.84
CA ALA A 130 6.81 4.62 -9.97
C ALA A 130 6.98 4.21 -11.43
N LEU A 131 5.98 4.42 -12.31
CA LEU A 131 6.08 4.17 -13.75
C LEU A 131 7.27 4.88 -14.40
N ARG A 132 7.46 6.15 -14.06
CA ARG A 132 8.59 6.96 -14.58
C ARG A 132 9.95 6.41 -14.14
N ARG A 133 10.05 6.00 -12.86
CA ARG A 133 11.32 5.48 -12.28
C ARG A 133 11.74 4.14 -12.85
N ILE A 134 10.78 3.24 -13.10
CA ILE A 134 11.10 1.92 -13.67
C ILE A 134 11.19 1.94 -15.21
N GLY A 135 10.86 3.05 -15.87
CA GLY A 135 10.75 3.10 -17.32
C GLY A 135 9.64 2.20 -17.88
N GLY A 136 8.57 2.02 -17.09
CA GLY A 136 7.47 1.12 -17.45
C GLY A 136 6.67 1.61 -18.65
N THR A 137 6.16 0.67 -19.45
CA THR A 137 5.40 0.92 -20.68
C THR A 137 3.91 1.09 -20.45
N LEU A 138 3.41 0.87 -19.23
CA LEU A 138 2.00 1.03 -18.91
C LEU A 138 1.55 2.49 -19.04
N THR A 139 0.42 2.71 -19.71
CA THR A 139 -0.18 4.06 -19.82
C THR A 139 -1.03 4.34 -18.58
N PRO A 140 -0.76 5.39 -17.79
CA PRO A 140 -1.55 5.73 -16.63
C PRO A 140 -2.89 6.37 -17.04
N VAL A 141 -3.99 5.87 -16.49
CA VAL A 141 -5.34 6.39 -16.66
C VAL A 141 -6.02 6.48 -15.31
N THR A 142 -6.79 7.53 -15.08
CA THR A 142 -7.55 7.69 -13.84
C THR A 142 -9.05 7.76 -14.08
N VAL A 143 -9.80 7.19 -13.17
CA VAL A 143 -11.26 7.30 -13.10
C VAL A 143 -11.60 8.18 -11.91
N ARG A 144 -12.44 9.20 -12.12
CA ARG A 144 -12.92 10.06 -11.03
C ARG A 144 -13.80 9.24 -10.10
N ARG A 145 -13.53 9.35 -8.81
CA ARG A 145 -14.40 8.76 -7.78
C ARG A 145 -15.69 9.55 -7.70
N GLU A 146 -16.79 8.84 -7.76
CA GLU A 146 -18.13 9.41 -7.59
C GLU A 146 -18.68 9.07 -6.19
N GLY A 147 -19.41 10.02 -5.59
CA GLY A 147 -20.07 9.87 -4.31
C GLY A 147 -19.18 9.92 -3.07
N ASP A 148 -19.82 10.04 -1.91
CA ASP A 148 -19.16 10.06 -0.58
C ASP A 148 -18.92 8.67 -0.02
N GLU A 149 -19.03 7.64 -0.86
CA GLU A 149 -18.90 6.25 -0.45
C GLU A 149 -17.46 5.89 -0.18
N THR A 150 -17.14 5.76 1.08
CA THR A 150 -15.79 5.47 1.52
C THR A 150 -15.65 4.01 1.94
N ALA A 151 -14.47 3.44 1.74
CA ALA A 151 -14.13 2.14 2.31
C ALA A 151 -14.35 2.08 3.85
N THR A 152 -14.50 3.23 4.51
CA THR A 152 -14.85 3.34 5.91
C THR A 152 -16.31 2.98 6.15
N ARG A 153 -17.25 3.41 5.27
CA ARG A 153 -18.67 3.03 5.38
C ARG A 153 -18.84 1.52 5.20
N SER A 154 -18.26 0.93 4.14
CA SER A 154 -18.33 -0.52 3.92
C SER A 154 -17.73 -1.31 5.08
N ARG A 155 -16.57 -0.88 5.61
CA ARG A 155 -15.97 -1.52 6.80
C ARG A 155 -16.81 -1.31 8.06
N SER A 156 -17.53 -0.20 8.20
CA SER A 156 -18.44 0.02 9.32
C SER A 156 -19.66 -0.88 9.21
N ALA A 157 -20.32 -0.94 8.06
CA ALA A 157 -21.44 -1.83 7.80
C ALA A 157 -21.08 -3.29 8.07
N LEU A 158 -19.91 -3.73 7.61
CA LEU A 158 -19.40 -5.06 7.88
C LEU A 158 -19.17 -5.32 9.38
N ARG A 159 -18.66 -4.33 10.14
CA ARG A 159 -18.45 -4.46 11.59
C ARG A 159 -19.75 -4.52 12.41
N THR A 160 -20.77 -3.80 11.98
CA THR A 160 -22.08 -3.76 12.65
C THR A 160 -23.03 -4.82 12.12
N GLU A 161 -22.59 -5.69 11.21
CA GLU A 161 -23.40 -6.73 10.56
C GLU A 161 -24.62 -6.15 9.83
N ASP A 162 -24.51 -4.90 9.39
CA ASP A 162 -25.52 -4.24 8.58
C ASP A 162 -25.44 -4.76 7.13
N MET A 163 -26.04 -5.93 6.91
CA MET A 163 -26.05 -6.57 5.60
C MET A 163 -26.79 -5.77 4.54
N ARG A 164 -27.83 -5.01 4.94
CA ARG A 164 -28.54 -4.13 4.02
C ARG A 164 -27.66 -2.97 3.57
N GLY A 165 -27.05 -2.25 4.51
CA GLY A 165 -26.12 -1.18 4.20
C GLY A 165 -24.90 -1.68 3.39
N LEU A 166 -24.45 -2.91 3.63
CA LEU A 166 -23.35 -3.49 2.87
C LEU A 166 -23.76 -3.81 1.42
N SER A 167 -24.96 -4.36 1.19
CA SER A 167 -25.45 -4.66 -0.17
C SER A 167 -25.75 -3.41 -1.00
N GLU A 168 -25.98 -2.27 -0.37
CA GLU A 168 -26.08 -0.98 -1.07
C GLU A 168 -24.70 -0.44 -1.51
N LEU A 169 -23.62 -0.86 -0.83
CA LEU A 169 -22.25 -0.35 -1.03
C LEU A 169 -21.34 -1.31 -1.81
N CYS A 170 -21.70 -2.57 -1.90
CA CYS A 170 -20.86 -3.61 -2.49
C CYS A 170 -21.67 -4.47 -3.46
N PRO A 171 -21.03 -4.99 -4.53
CA PRO A 171 -21.65 -5.99 -5.42
C PRO A 171 -22.11 -7.23 -4.64
N SER A 172 -23.17 -7.90 -5.14
CA SER A 172 -23.70 -9.13 -4.56
C SER A 172 -22.65 -10.23 -4.44
N GLU A 173 -21.80 -10.38 -5.44
CA GLU A 173 -20.69 -11.33 -5.50
C GLU A 173 -19.73 -11.17 -4.30
N MET A 174 -19.58 -9.96 -3.80
CA MET A 174 -18.75 -9.68 -2.64
C MET A 174 -19.46 -10.02 -1.33
N THR A 175 -20.79 -9.79 -1.26
CA THR A 175 -21.58 -10.07 -0.05
C THR A 175 -21.87 -11.57 0.11
N GLU A 176 -21.99 -12.32 -0.99
CA GLU A 176 -22.16 -13.79 -0.97
C GLU A 176 -20.92 -14.53 -0.47
N LEU A 177 -19.73 -13.96 -0.62
CA LEU A 177 -18.46 -14.54 -0.22
C LEU A 177 -17.96 -14.02 1.13
N LEU A 178 -18.86 -13.45 1.94
CA LEU A 178 -18.49 -13.03 3.29
C LEU A 178 -18.05 -14.23 4.13
N THR A 179 -16.78 -14.22 4.50
CA THR A 179 -16.17 -15.21 5.39
C THR A 179 -15.95 -14.61 6.78
N ASP A 180 -15.51 -15.45 7.70
CA ASP A 180 -15.06 -14.98 9.01
C ASP A 180 -14.02 -13.88 8.88
N ARG A 181 -14.16 -12.86 9.72
CA ARG A 181 -13.23 -11.74 9.72
C ARG A 181 -11.86 -12.19 10.17
N PRO A 182 -10.79 -11.64 9.58
CA PRO A 182 -9.46 -11.85 10.12
C PRO A 182 -9.40 -11.47 11.60
N ASP A 183 -8.95 -12.38 12.43
CA ASP A 183 -8.77 -12.12 13.87
C ASP A 183 -7.60 -11.15 14.08
N THR A 184 -7.92 -9.87 14.14
CA THR A 184 -6.92 -8.81 14.40
C THR A 184 -6.54 -8.74 15.89
N GLY A 185 -7.25 -9.43 16.78
CA GLY A 185 -6.95 -9.48 18.20
C GLY A 185 -5.57 -10.10 18.48
N ARG A 186 -5.14 -11.02 17.63
CA ARG A 186 -3.80 -11.65 17.72
C ARG A 186 -2.64 -10.68 17.47
N LEU A 187 -2.87 -9.55 16.84
CA LEU A 187 -1.79 -8.58 16.57
C LEU A 187 -1.25 -7.94 17.86
N TYR A 188 -2.10 -7.72 18.85
CA TYR A 188 -1.67 -7.07 20.08
C TYR A 188 -0.69 -7.92 20.92
N PRO A 189 -0.97 -9.20 21.22
CA PRO A 189 -0.02 -10.06 21.90
C PRO A 189 1.33 -10.18 21.19
N LEU A 190 1.33 -10.26 19.86
CA LEU A 190 2.57 -10.30 19.07
C LEU A 190 3.34 -8.98 19.17
N ALA A 191 2.65 -7.84 19.08
CA ALA A 191 3.26 -6.53 19.26
C ALA A 191 3.80 -6.35 20.68
N PHE A 192 3.04 -6.80 21.68
CA PHE A 192 3.47 -6.78 23.07
C PHE A 192 4.79 -7.55 23.25
N ASP A 193 4.85 -8.80 22.83
CA ASP A 193 6.07 -9.60 22.87
C ASP A 193 7.23 -8.88 22.15
N ARG A 194 6.98 -8.39 20.93
CA ARG A 194 8.02 -7.76 20.09
C ARG A 194 8.60 -6.48 20.69
N PHE A 195 7.76 -5.62 21.28
CA PHE A 195 8.19 -4.33 21.83
C PHE A 195 8.59 -4.39 23.33
N SER A 196 8.30 -5.48 24.04
CA SER A 196 8.67 -5.67 25.44
C SER A 196 10.04 -6.32 25.61
N ARG A 197 10.65 -6.85 24.56
CA ARG A 197 11.99 -7.43 24.61
C ARG A 197 13.04 -6.34 24.89
N ASP A 198 14.11 -6.72 25.58
CA ASP A 198 15.21 -5.79 25.88
C ASP A 198 16.06 -5.43 24.65
N GLU A 199 15.98 -6.23 23.60
CA GLU A 199 16.67 -5.94 22.34
C GLU A 199 15.94 -4.82 21.58
N PRO A 200 16.61 -3.68 21.33
CA PRO A 200 16.01 -2.59 20.56
C PRO A 200 15.70 -3.04 19.14
N ILE A 201 14.54 -2.66 18.64
CA ILE A 201 14.20 -2.87 17.25
C ILE A 201 14.87 -1.77 16.44
N THR A 202 15.83 -2.14 15.60
CA THR A 202 16.53 -1.23 14.69
C THR A 202 16.14 -1.49 13.24
N ASP A 203 16.40 -0.52 12.37
CA ASP A 203 16.30 -0.62 10.90
C ASP A 203 14.90 -0.93 10.33
N ILE A 204 13.86 -0.84 11.15
CA ILE A 204 12.46 -0.99 10.69
C ILE A 204 12.00 0.30 9.99
N ASP A 205 11.40 0.13 8.82
CA ASP A 205 10.88 1.27 8.06
C ASP A 205 9.85 2.06 8.87
N GLY A 206 10.04 3.37 8.88
CA GLY A 206 9.18 4.32 9.57
C GLY A 206 9.33 4.38 11.10
N LEU A 207 10.10 3.48 11.72
CA LEU A 207 10.35 3.44 13.16
C LEU A 207 11.54 4.35 13.54
N SER A 208 11.26 5.46 14.20
CA SER A 208 12.29 6.29 14.85
C SER A 208 12.46 5.88 16.31
N ALA A 209 13.62 6.20 16.91
CA ALA A 209 13.88 5.91 18.33
C ALA A 209 12.79 6.51 19.24
N ASP A 210 12.36 7.76 18.98
CA ASP A 210 11.28 8.41 19.72
C ASP A 210 9.94 7.64 19.60
N LEU A 211 9.60 7.14 18.40
CA LEU A 211 8.39 6.34 18.21
C LEU A 211 8.49 4.97 18.88
N TYR A 212 9.68 4.35 18.83
CA TYR A 212 9.94 3.08 19.51
C TYR A 212 9.69 3.18 21.01
N TYR A 213 10.33 4.14 21.69
CA TYR A 213 10.14 4.31 23.13
C TYR A 213 8.69 4.68 23.47
N ARG A 214 8.04 5.50 22.64
CA ARG A 214 6.65 5.85 22.85
C ARG A 214 5.70 4.65 22.75
N ILE A 215 5.94 3.70 21.83
CA ILE A 215 5.18 2.44 21.75
C ILE A 215 5.48 1.60 22.99
N ARG A 216 6.75 1.43 23.34
CA ARG A 216 7.22 0.64 24.48
C ARG A 216 6.61 1.11 25.81
N ASP A 217 6.55 2.41 26.02
CA ASP A 217 5.99 3.00 27.24
C ASP A 217 4.48 2.79 27.37
N ARG A 218 3.78 2.63 26.26
CA ARG A 218 2.31 2.52 26.24
C ARG A 218 1.80 1.11 26.12
N ILE A 219 2.59 0.20 25.58
CA ILE A 219 2.13 -1.14 25.24
C ILE A 219 1.71 -1.96 26.48
N SER A 220 2.33 -1.75 27.64
CA SER A 220 2.00 -2.48 28.87
C SER A 220 0.69 -2.05 29.53
N VAL A 221 0.14 -0.88 29.16
CA VAL A 221 -1.08 -0.31 29.76
C VAL A 221 -2.29 -0.34 28.83
N CYS A 222 -2.09 -0.70 27.57
CA CYS A 222 -3.17 -0.86 26.59
C CYS A 222 -3.69 -2.31 26.60
N ARG A 223 -4.90 -2.51 26.09
CA ARG A 223 -5.57 -3.83 26.05
C ARG A 223 -5.61 -4.45 24.66
N ASP A 224 -5.53 -3.61 23.65
CA ASP A 224 -5.60 -4.01 22.24
C ASP A 224 -4.81 -3.07 21.33
N THR A 225 -4.73 -3.42 20.05
CA THR A 225 -3.99 -2.66 19.05
C THR A 225 -4.61 -1.28 18.79
N ASP A 226 -5.92 -1.14 18.87
CA ASP A 226 -6.60 0.14 18.59
C ASP A 226 -6.36 1.12 19.72
N GLU A 227 -6.40 0.66 20.98
CA GLU A 227 -6.06 1.45 22.16
C GLU A 227 -4.57 1.87 22.13
N LEU A 228 -3.66 0.95 21.79
CA LEU A 228 -2.24 1.26 21.62
C LEU A 228 -2.03 2.33 20.53
N VAL A 229 -2.65 2.16 19.37
CA VAL A 229 -2.56 3.14 18.28
C VAL A 229 -3.07 4.49 18.72
N ALA A 230 -4.21 4.56 19.40
CA ALA A 230 -4.78 5.82 19.91
C ALA A 230 -3.82 6.49 20.91
N ALA A 231 -3.25 5.74 21.85
CA ALA A 231 -2.33 6.24 22.88
C ALA A 231 -0.99 6.77 22.32
N VAL A 232 -0.54 6.21 21.19
CA VAL A 232 0.73 6.57 20.53
C VAL A 232 0.56 7.70 19.50
N THR A 233 -0.63 7.85 18.93
CA THR A 233 -0.94 8.85 17.90
C THR A 233 -0.72 10.28 18.40
N THR A 234 -0.10 11.12 17.55
CA THR A 234 0.14 12.54 17.81
C THR A 234 0.07 13.34 16.49
N LYS A 235 0.23 14.67 16.57
CA LYS A 235 0.40 15.51 15.36
C LYS A 235 1.62 15.09 14.51
N LYS A 236 2.66 14.50 15.12
CA LYS A 236 3.87 14.01 14.45
C LYS A 236 3.70 12.57 13.92
N TYR A 237 2.96 11.72 14.64
CA TYR A 237 2.76 10.32 14.33
C TYR A 237 1.28 10.05 14.11
N THR A 238 0.86 10.00 12.85
CA THR A 238 -0.53 9.67 12.48
C THR A 238 -0.86 8.22 12.84
N SER A 239 -2.14 7.92 13.09
CA SER A 239 -2.61 6.57 13.39
C SER A 239 -2.23 5.56 12.29
N ALA A 240 -2.30 5.97 11.02
CA ALA A 240 -1.88 5.15 9.89
C ALA A 240 -0.38 4.80 9.94
N ARG A 241 0.48 5.76 10.32
CA ARG A 241 1.91 5.51 10.51
C ARG A 241 2.17 4.57 11.67
N VAL A 242 1.50 4.76 12.82
CA VAL A 242 1.67 3.90 14.00
C VAL A 242 1.28 2.45 13.67
N ARG A 243 0.11 2.25 13.03
CA ARG A 243 -0.33 0.90 12.58
C ARG A 243 0.68 0.24 11.66
N ARG A 244 1.19 0.98 10.68
CA ARG A 244 2.19 0.48 9.72
C ARG A 244 3.47 0.08 10.41
N VAL A 245 4.01 0.92 11.31
CA VAL A 245 5.23 0.63 12.06
C VAL A 245 5.10 -0.62 12.91
N ILE A 246 3.95 -0.82 13.57
CA ILE A 246 3.68 -2.06 14.33
C ILE A 246 3.75 -3.28 13.39
N LEU A 247 3.08 -3.23 12.23
CA LEU A 247 3.13 -4.31 11.25
C LEU A 247 4.54 -4.55 10.70
N HIS A 248 5.26 -3.47 10.37
CA HIS A 248 6.64 -3.56 9.89
C HIS A 248 7.56 -4.17 10.94
N ALA A 249 7.40 -3.83 12.21
CA ALA A 249 8.18 -4.43 13.30
C ALA A 249 7.91 -5.93 13.48
N LEU A 250 6.65 -6.37 13.26
CA LEU A 250 6.27 -7.78 13.29
C LEU A 250 6.80 -8.56 12.08
N LEU A 251 6.82 -7.94 10.91
CA LEU A 251 7.30 -8.54 9.66
C LEU A 251 8.82 -8.42 9.45
N GLY A 252 9.51 -7.65 10.29
CA GLY A 252 10.93 -7.34 10.07
C GLY A 252 11.18 -6.47 8.82
N ALA A 253 10.20 -5.66 8.41
CA ALA A 253 10.26 -4.87 7.19
C ALA A 253 11.24 -3.70 7.32
N ARG A 254 12.40 -3.81 6.68
CA ARG A 254 13.43 -2.77 6.64
C ARG A 254 13.28 -1.89 5.42
N LYS A 255 13.83 -0.68 5.51
CA LYS A 255 13.77 0.29 4.41
C LYS A 255 14.50 -0.20 3.15
N ASP A 256 15.65 -0.87 3.30
CA ASP A 256 16.41 -1.44 2.19
C ASP A 256 15.60 -2.51 1.43
N MET A 257 14.88 -3.38 2.16
CA MET A 257 13.98 -4.36 1.56
C MET A 257 12.85 -3.70 0.77
N LEU A 258 12.23 -2.65 1.33
CA LEU A 258 11.12 -1.96 0.67
C LEU A 258 11.55 -1.18 -0.56
N SER A 259 12.80 -0.73 -0.60
CA SER A 259 13.38 -0.01 -1.74
C SER A 259 13.72 -0.94 -2.92
N ALA A 260 13.85 -2.24 -2.67
CA ALA A 260 13.92 -3.24 -3.72
C ALA A 260 12.50 -3.55 -4.23
N TYR A 261 12.34 -3.63 -5.54
CA TYR A 261 11.06 -4.06 -6.11
C TYR A 261 10.90 -5.58 -5.94
N THR A 262 9.65 -6.03 -5.78
CA THR A 262 9.38 -7.46 -5.70
C THR A 262 9.63 -8.14 -7.04
N ALA A 263 10.36 -9.25 -7.02
CA ALA A 263 10.64 -10.06 -8.19
C ALA A 263 9.57 -11.13 -8.44
N PHE A 264 8.52 -11.19 -7.62
CA PHE A 264 7.49 -12.21 -7.70
C PHE A 264 6.12 -11.69 -7.29
N THR A 265 5.09 -12.42 -7.69
CA THR A 265 3.72 -12.27 -7.20
C THR A 265 3.08 -13.65 -7.02
N VAL A 266 1.98 -13.70 -6.28
CA VAL A 266 1.18 -14.92 -6.08
C VAL A 266 -0.18 -14.77 -6.76
N VAL A 267 -0.62 -15.78 -7.48
CA VAL A 267 -1.97 -15.84 -8.04
C VAL A 267 -2.96 -16.12 -6.93
N LEU A 268 -3.90 -15.22 -6.71
CA LEU A 268 -4.97 -15.39 -5.72
C LEU A 268 -6.23 -15.98 -6.33
N ALA A 269 -6.61 -15.53 -7.54
CA ALA A 269 -7.73 -16.06 -8.31
C ALA A 269 -7.53 -15.79 -9.81
N ALA A 270 -8.06 -16.66 -10.66
CA ALA A 270 -8.00 -16.51 -12.12
C ALA A 270 -9.22 -17.11 -12.80
N GLY A 271 -9.87 -16.32 -13.66
CA GLY A 271 -10.85 -16.81 -14.64
C GLY A 271 -10.16 -17.44 -15.85
N GLU A 272 -10.94 -17.85 -16.86
CA GLU A 272 -10.39 -18.54 -18.04
C GLU A 272 -9.40 -17.66 -18.84
N ARG A 273 -9.69 -16.36 -19.00
CA ARG A 273 -8.75 -15.41 -19.63
C ARG A 273 -7.49 -15.22 -18.78
N GLY A 274 -7.65 -15.15 -17.47
CA GLY A 274 -6.53 -15.05 -16.54
C GLY A 274 -5.60 -16.25 -16.62
N LYS A 275 -6.13 -17.47 -16.74
CA LYS A 275 -5.35 -18.69 -16.98
C LYS A 275 -4.56 -18.63 -18.28
N ALA A 276 -5.17 -18.09 -19.36
CA ALA A 276 -4.47 -17.91 -20.63
C ALA A 276 -3.33 -16.91 -20.54
N LEU A 277 -3.51 -15.78 -19.81
CA LEU A 277 -2.46 -14.81 -19.52
C LEU A 277 -1.32 -15.41 -18.71
N LEU A 278 -1.63 -16.18 -17.67
CA LEU A 278 -0.64 -16.92 -16.86
C LEU A 278 0.17 -17.89 -17.70
N ALA A 279 -0.49 -18.61 -18.61
CA ALA A 279 0.19 -19.52 -19.53
C ALA A 279 1.11 -18.76 -20.52
N SER A 280 0.78 -17.53 -20.91
CA SER A 280 1.64 -16.68 -21.71
C SER A 280 2.84 -16.20 -20.91
N ALA A 281 2.62 -15.67 -19.71
CA ALA A 281 3.68 -15.17 -18.84
C ALA A 281 4.70 -16.27 -18.48
N ARG A 282 4.26 -17.50 -18.24
CA ARG A 282 5.16 -18.65 -17.93
C ARG A 282 6.07 -19.05 -19.08
N ARG A 283 5.77 -18.70 -20.32
CA ARG A 283 6.60 -18.97 -21.50
C ARG A 283 7.64 -17.89 -21.76
N SER A 284 7.60 -16.83 -21.01
CA SER A 284 8.54 -15.71 -21.13
C SER A 284 9.82 -15.98 -20.35
N ASP A 285 10.97 -15.57 -20.89
CA ASP A 285 12.29 -15.63 -20.23
C ASP A 285 12.51 -14.47 -19.24
N THR A 286 11.44 -13.89 -18.69
CA THR A 286 11.57 -12.81 -17.70
C THR A 286 11.99 -13.35 -16.35
N PRO A 287 12.82 -12.63 -15.57
CA PRO A 287 13.15 -13.03 -14.21
C PRO A 287 11.99 -12.90 -13.23
N PHE A 288 10.89 -12.25 -13.64
CA PHE A 288 9.70 -12.09 -12.81
C PHE A 288 8.96 -13.41 -12.65
N ARG A 289 8.72 -13.79 -11.40
CA ARG A 289 8.07 -15.08 -11.07
C ARG A 289 6.61 -14.90 -10.66
N VAL A 290 5.76 -15.73 -11.23
CA VAL A 290 4.35 -15.85 -10.87
C VAL A 290 4.13 -17.19 -10.18
N LEU A 291 3.93 -17.14 -8.86
CA LEU A 291 3.75 -18.32 -8.01
C LEU A 291 2.26 -18.70 -7.94
N SER A 292 1.96 -19.98 -7.87
CA SER A 292 0.60 -20.47 -7.60
C SER A 292 0.39 -20.60 -6.09
N SER A 293 -0.83 -20.33 -5.61
CA SER A 293 -1.20 -20.48 -4.19
C SER A 293 -1.27 -21.95 -3.73
N THR A 294 -1.24 -22.91 -4.66
CA THR A 294 -1.30 -24.34 -4.38
C THR A 294 0.10 -24.94 -4.46
N GLY A 295 0.85 -24.85 -3.36
CA GLY A 295 1.97 -25.74 -3.07
C GLY A 295 3.09 -25.79 -4.12
N GLY A 296 3.69 -24.66 -4.45
CA GLY A 296 5.09 -24.66 -4.88
C GLY A 296 5.95 -24.91 -3.63
N ASP A 297 6.95 -25.78 -3.73
CA ASP A 297 7.88 -26.07 -2.65
C ASP A 297 8.46 -24.76 -2.09
N ALA A 298 8.65 -24.72 -0.77
CA ALA A 298 9.20 -23.55 -0.05
C ALA A 298 10.61 -23.17 -0.57
N ASP A 299 11.24 -24.00 -1.36
CA ASP A 299 12.54 -23.81 -1.98
C ASP A 299 12.50 -22.94 -3.27
N ASP A 300 11.30 -22.58 -3.77
CA ASP A 300 11.12 -21.74 -4.97
C ASP A 300 11.00 -20.24 -4.66
N VAL A 301 11.15 -19.84 -3.41
CA VAL A 301 11.17 -18.42 -3.01
C VAL A 301 12.63 -17.96 -2.95
N PRO A 302 13.06 -16.98 -3.75
CA PRO A 302 14.44 -16.46 -3.72
C PRO A 302 14.79 -15.76 -2.42
#